data_1c9d5d17422797016ce87324c73559f9
#
_entry.id   1c9d5d17422797016ce87324c73559f9
#
_cell.length_a   1.000
_cell.length_b   1.000
_cell.length_c   1.000
_cell.angle_alpha   90.00
_cell.angle_beta   90.00
_cell.angle_gamma   90.00
#
_symmetry.space_group_name_H-M   'P 1'
#
loop_
_entity.id
_entity.type
_entity.pdbx_description
1 polymer ?
#
loop_
_entity_poly.entity_id
_entity_poly.type
_entity_poly.pdbx_seq_one_letter_code
_entity_poly.pdbx_strand_id
1 'polypeptide(L)'
;MEQINLQRVVIEIFGGCNYTCKMCPQTTPGREKQFLRSMPLDQFENILDQITPKYGTPLINLEGSGEPTMNKNLPQYIEACTRRGLRSYIYSNGSNFTGNLMRDSIDAGLSLFRFSVIGYNRELYHKWMNVDNWDMIYQYACDTRDYIKQTNSKCKLDSYHLILDPSCVEYEVDQYQQNFIFPIGTEAYIWKMHNWSGNYKPDYERLGQRRSCGRPAADELT
;
A
#
# COMPACT_ATOMS: atom_id res chain seq x y z
N MET A 1 -14.69 -13.05 28.93
CA MET A 1 -13.80 -12.05 28.30
C MET A 1 -14.47 -11.66 26.99
N GLU A 2 -14.73 -10.40 26.75
CA GLU A 2 -15.20 -9.94 25.45
C GLU A 2 -14.16 -10.31 24.39
N GLN A 3 -14.62 -10.87 23.29
CA GLN A 3 -13.76 -11.22 22.17
C GLN A 3 -13.37 -9.91 21.48
N ILE A 4 -12.07 -9.58 21.47
CA ILE A 4 -11.56 -8.44 20.71
C ILE A 4 -11.70 -8.78 19.23
N ASN A 5 -12.46 -7.98 18.51
CA ASN A 5 -12.64 -8.16 17.05
C ASN A 5 -11.74 -7.16 16.31
N LEU A 6 -10.60 -7.60 15.83
CA LEU A 6 -9.67 -6.75 15.08
C LEU A 6 -10.23 -6.45 13.69
N GLN A 7 -10.16 -5.18 13.32
CA GLN A 7 -10.56 -4.73 11.97
C GLN A 7 -9.43 -4.97 10.96
N ARG A 8 -8.19 -4.75 11.37
CA ARG A 8 -7.02 -4.82 10.50
C ARG A 8 -5.77 -5.28 11.26
N VAL A 9 -4.94 -6.03 10.57
CA VAL A 9 -3.58 -6.36 11.01
C VAL A 9 -2.60 -6.02 9.88
N VAL A 10 -1.53 -5.32 10.18
CA VAL A 10 -0.46 -5.00 9.23
C VAL A 10 0.71 -5.92 9.49
N ILE A 11 1.17 -6.63 8.46
CA ILE A 11 2.30 -7.56 8.54
C ILE A 11 3.28 -7.22 7.42
N GLU A 12 4.45 -6.70 7.79
CA GLU A 12 5.51 -6.41 6.84
C GLU A 12 6.17 -7.70 6.37
N ILE A 13 5.92 -8.08 5.12
CA ILE A 13 6.46 -9.32 4.50
C ILE A 13 7.81 -9.11 3.83
N PHE A 14 8.22 -7.86 3.61
CA PHE A 14 9.51 -7.48 3.02
C PHE A 14 9.96 -6.11 3.53
N GLY A 15 11.12 -6.04 4.16
CA GLY A 15 11.59 -4.83 4.86
C GLY A 15 12.35 -3.82 3.99
N GLY A 16 12.66 -4.11 2.73
CA GLY A 16 13.35 -3.21 1.83
C GLY A 16 12.43 -2.54 0.81
N CYS A 17 12.89 -1.46 0.19
CA CYS A 17 12.19 -0.80 -0.90
C CYS A 17 13.15 -0.43 -2.02
N ASN A 18 12.69 -0.52 -3.27
CA ASN A 18 13.45 -0.12 -4.46
C ASN A 18 13.24 1.34 -4.84
N TYR A 19 12.38 2.08 -4.11
CA TYR A 19 12.20 3.52 -4.24
C TYR A 19 12.79 4.27 -3.05
N THR A 20 13.07 5.54 -3.26
CA THR A 20 13.58 6.47 -2.24
C THR A 20 12.69 7.71 -2.15
N CYS A 21 11.39 7.48 -1.96
CA CYS A 21 10.39 8.54 -1.91
C CYS A 21 10.75 9.60 -0.87
N LYS A 22 10.59 10.86 -1.24
CA LYS A 22 11.05 12.03 -0.47
C LYS A 22 10.52 12.08 0.96
N MET A 23 9.30 11.61 1.19
CA MET A 23 8.65 11.62 2.51
C MET A 23 8.92 10.35 3.33
N CYS A 24 9.41 9.28 2.71
CA CYS A 24 9.48 7.96 3.32
C CYS A 24 10.65 7.82 4.30
N PRO A 25 10.47 7.20 5.48
CA PRO A 25 11.55 6.94 6.42
C PRO A 25 12.65 6.00 5.90
N GLN A 26 12.38 5.21 4.86
CA GLN A 26 13.38 4.36 4.21
C GLN A 26 14.51 5.17 3.53
N THR A 27 14.28 6.46 3.26
CA THR A 27 15.31 7.35 2.69
C THR A 27 16.28 7.89 3.73
N THR A 28 16.09 7.61 5.01
CA THR A 28 17.00 8.04 6.06
C THR A 28 18.36 7.35 5.87
N PRO A 29 19.48 8.11 5.77
CA PRO A 29 20.80 7.54 5.58
C PRO A 29 21.14 6.45 6.60
N GLY A 30 21.62 5.32 6.12
CA GLY A 30 21.97 4.15 6.94
C GLY A 30 20.84 3.13 7.14
N ARG A 31 19.61 3.41 6.70
CA ARG A 31 18.50 2.44 6.75
C ARG A 31 18.38 1.58 5.48
N GLU A 32 18.86 2.05 4.34
CA GLU A 32 18.62 1.44 3.03
C GLU A 32 19.13 -0.01 2.90
N LYS A 33 20.06 -0.43 3.75
CA LYS A 33 20.69 -1.75 3.66
C LYS A 33 20.34 -2.72 4.81
N GLN A 34 19.63 -2.26 5.84
CA GLN A 34 19.45 -3.05 7.05
C GLN A 34 18.35 -4.10 6.96
N PHE A 35 17.38 -3.95 6.06
CA PHE A 35 16.14 -4.71 6.11
C PHE A 35 15.72 -5.38 4.78
N LEU A 36 16.68 -5.65 3.87
CA LEU A 36 16.42 -6.42 2.63
C LEU A 36 16.12 -7.91 2.97
N ARG A 37 15.10 -8.14 3.77
CA ARG A 37 14.71 -9.49 4.21
C ARG A 37 13.22 -9.72 3.97
N SER A 38 12.92 -10.89 3.45
CA SER A 38 11.55 -11.42 3.47
C SER A 38 11.29 -12.06 4.83
N MET A 39 10.08 -11.89 5.35
CA MET A 39 9.58 -12.71 6.45
C MET A 39 9.52 -14.16 5.97
N PRO A 40 9.97 -15.15 6.72
CA PRO A 40 9.75 -16.55 6.38
C PRO A 40 8.25 -16.88 6.29
N LEU A 41 7.84 -17.66 5.29
CA LEU A 41 6.43 -17.98 5.07
C LEU A 41 5.81 -18.74 6.23
N ASP A 42 6.54 -19.67 6.82
CA ASP A 42 6.13 -20.43 8.01
C ASP A 42 5.89 -19.54 9.23
N GLN A 43 6.73 -18.51 9.42
CA GLN A 43 6.52 -17.51 10.46
C GLN A 43 5.24 -16.70 10.20
N PHE A 44 5.01 -16.29 8.95
CA PHE A 44 3.80 -15.59 8.56
C PHE A 44 2.54 -16.43 8.81
N GLU A 45 2.55 -17.69 8.38
CA GLU A 45 1.44 -18.62 8.62
C GLU A 45 1.17 -18.84 10.11
N ASN A 46 2.21 -18.98 10.92
CA ASN A 46 2.08 -19.08 12.38
C ASN A 46 1.42 -17.82 12.99
N ILE A 47 1.73 -16.63 12.49
CA ILE A 47 1.05 -15.38 12.91
C ILE A 47 -0.44 -15.45 12.56
N LEU A 48 -0.79 -15.84 11.33
CA LEU A 48 -2.19 -15.97 10.92
C LEU A 48 -2.96 -16.99 11.76
N ASP A 49 -2.34 -18.11 12.11
CA ASP A 49 -2.92 -19.16 12.95
C ASP A 49 -3.19 -18.68 14.39
N GLN A 50 -2.44 -17.71 14.88
CA GLN A 50 -2.68 -17.06 16.17
C GLN A 50 -3.80 -16.02 16.12
N ILE A 51 -3.93 -15.32 14.98
CA ILE A 51 -4.91 -14.23 14.80
C ILE A 51 -6.32 -14.79 14.64
N THR A 52 -6.50 -15.73 13.71
CA THR A 52 -7.81 -16.20 13.25
C THR A 52 -8.71 -16.70 14.39
N PRO A 53 -8.25 -17.56 15.32
CA PRO A 53 -9.13 -18.08 16.39
C PRO A 53 -9.44 -17.05 17.48
N LYS A 54 -8.63 -16.01 17.65
CA LYS A 54 -8.76 -15.04 18.75
C LYS A 54 -9.48 -13.76 18.36
N TYR A 55 -9.30 -13.32 17.12
CA TYR A 55 -9.63 -11.97 16.71
C TYR A 55 -10.56 -11.92 15.49
N GLY A 56 -11.15 -13.05 15.10
CA GLY A 56 -12.05 -13.14 13.96
C GLY A 56 -11.32 -13.14 12.62
N THR A 57 -11.87 -12.44 11.63
CA THR A 57 -11.32 -12.38 10.27
C THR A 57 -10.89 -10.95 9.91
N PRO A 58 -9.83 -10.42 10.54
CA PRO A 58 -9.36 -9.08 10.23
C PRO A 58 -8.85 -9.00 8.80
N LEU A 59 -8.81 -7.78 8.29
CA LEU A 59 -8.10 -7.48 7.06
C LEU A 59 -6.60 -7.61 7.28
N ILE A 60 -5.89 -8.32 6.43
CA ILE A 60 -4.44 -8.46 6.49
C ILE A 60 -3.80 -7.54 5.44
N ASN A 61 -3.11 -6.51 5.91
CA ASN A 61 -2.31 -5.65 5.05
C ASN A 61 -0.88 -6.21 4.97
N LEU A 62 -0.45 -6.59 3.76
CA LEU A 62 0.88 -7.17 3.50
C LEU A 62 1.89 -6.08 3.17
N GLU A 63 2.00 -5.11 4.04
CA GLU A 63 2.79 -3.90 3.84
C GLU A 63 3.52 -3.47 5.13
N GLY A 64 4.35 -2.48 5.03
CA GLY A 64 5.06 -1.85 6.14
C GLY A 64 5.85 -0.65 5.62
N SER A 65 7.10 -0.54 6.03
CA SER A 65 8.03 0.44 5.48
C SER A 65 8.65 -0.01 4.15
N GLY A 66 8.65 -1.31 3.88
CA GLY A 66 9.21 -1.90 2.66
C GLY A 66 8.24 -1.92 1.48
N GLU A 67 8.70 -2.49 0.38
CA GLU A 67 7.92 -2.68 -0.85
C GLU A 67 7.53 -4.16 -1.00
N PRO A 68 6.26 -4.53 -0.81
CA PRO A 68 5.83 -5.93 -0.79
C PRO A 68 6.05 -6.65 -2.12
N THR A 69 6.01 -5.95 -3.26
CA THR A 69 6.22 -6.57 -4.59
C THR A 69 7.68 -6.93 -4.87
N MET A 70 8.62 -6.54 -4.02
CA MET A 70 9.99 -7.06 -4.06
C MET A 70 10.08 -8.50 -3.53
N ASN A 71 9.10 -8.96 -2.78
CA ASN A 71 8.99 -10.34 -2.38
C ASN A 71 8.42 -11.20 -3.51
N LYS A 72 9.28 -11.98 -4.18
CA LYS A 72 8.89 -12.84 -5.31
C LYS A 72 7.87 -13.92 -4.91
N ASN A 73 7.77 -14.24 -3.62
CA ASN A 73 6.84 -15.22 -3.08
C ASN A 73 5.52 -14.56 -2.63
N LEU A 74 5.26 -13.30 -2.98
CA LEU A 74 4.04 -12.58 -2.63
C LEU A 74 2.75 -13.39 -2.84
N PRO A 75 2.56 -14.11 -3.97
CA PRO A 75 1.37 -14.95 -4.15
C PRO A 75 1.16 -15.98 -3.05
N GLN A 76 2.23 -16.55 -2.48
CA GLN A 76 2.13 -17.55 -1.40
C GLN A 76 1.61 -16.96 -0.09
N TYR A 77 1.96 -15.70 0.24
CA TYR A 77 1.43 -14.99 1.41
C TYR A 77 -0.05 -14.66 1.22
N ILE A 78 -0.45 -14.27 0.01
CA ILE A 78 -1.86 -14.03 -0.34
C ILE A 78 -2.66 -15.32 -0.22
N GLU A 79 -2.16 -16.42 -0.79
CA GLU A 79 -2.80 -17.73 -0.71
C GLU A 79 -2.94 -18.20 0.75
N ALA A 80 -1.94 -17.98 1.60
CA ALA A 80 -2.01 -18.30 3.02
C ALA A 80 -3.15 -17.56 3.75
N CYS A 81 -3.40 -16.28 3.38
CA CYS A 81 -4.57 -15.53 3.84
C CYS A 81 -5.87 -16.13 3.30
N THR A 82 -5.94 -16.37 1.99
CA THR A 82 -7.14 -16.88 1.29
C THR A 82 -7.59 -18.23 1.84
N ARG A 83 -6.67 -19.15 2.08
CA ARG A 83 -6.96 -20.47 2.68
C ARG A 83 -7.58 -20.39 4.07
N ARG A 84 -7.36 -19.28 4.79
CA ARG A 84 -7.93 -19.02 6.13
C ARG A 84 -9.18 -18.14 6.10
N GLY A 85 -9.71 -17.85 4.90
CA GLY A 85 -10.85 -16.96 4.73
C GLY A 85 -10.56 -15.50 5.06
N LEU A 86 -9.27 -15.12 5.13
CA LEU A 86 -8.83 -13.75 5.38
C LEU A 86 -8.70 -12.98 4.07
N ARG A 87 -9.03 -11.68 4.13
CA ARG A 87 -8.83 -10.76 3.00
C ARG A 87 -7.42 -10.17 3.09
N SER A 88 -6.70 -10.13 1.96
CA SER A 88 -5.38 -9.53 1.88
C SER A 88 -5.42 -8.23 1.07
N TYR A 89 -4.73 -7.21 1.57
CA TYR A 89 -4.56 -5.91 0.93
C TYR A 89 -3.09 -5.60 0.76
N ILE A 90 -2.74 -4.91 -0.33
CA ILE A 90 -1.38 -4.50 -0.65
C ILE A 90 -1.39 -3.03 -1.07
N TYR A 91 -0.52 -2.26 -0.42
CA TYR A 91 -0.13 -0.92 -0.86
C TYR A 91 1.28 -1.02 -1.41
N SER A 92 1.49 -0.55 -2.62
CA SER A 92 2.74 -0.77 -3.33
C SER A 92 3.07 0.41 -4.25
N ASN A 93 4.34 0.66 -4.48
CA ASN A 93 4.75 1.55 -5.56
C ASN A 93 4.45 0.97 -6.96
N GLY A 94 4.08 -0.30 -7.03
CA GLY A 94 3.62 -1.00 -8.22
C GLY A 94 4.70 -1.37 -9.22
N SER A 95 5.96 -0.97 -9.02
CA SER A 95 7.02 -1.10 -10.03
C SER A 95 7.37 -2.54 -10.41
N ASN A 96 7.07 -3.50 -9.54
CA ASN A 96 7.27 -4.92 -9.82
C ASN A 96 5.94 -5.67 -10.03
N PHE A 97 4.79 -4.99 -9.90
CA PHE A 97 3.48 -5.63 -10.02
C PHE A 97 3.06 -5.77 -11.49
N THR A 98 3.71 -6.69 -12.16
CA THR A 98 3.51 -6.97 -13.59
C THR A 98 3.77 -8.44 -13.90
N GLY A 99 3.40 -8.89 -15.10
CA GLY A 99 3.65 -10.24 -15.58
C GLY A 99 3.08 -11.31 -14.67
N ASN A 100 3.88 -12.32 -14.34
CA ASN A 100 3.44 -13.44 -13.50
C ASN A 100 3.19 -13.01 -12.06
N LEU A 101 4.00 -12.12 -11.48
CA LEU A 101 3.79 -11.69 -10.09
C LEU A 101 2.40 -11.08 -9.90
N MET A 102 1.95 -10.24 -10.83
CA MET A 102 0.61 -9.64 -10.80
C MET A 102 -0.47 -10.71 -10.97
N ARG A 103 -0.36 -11.57 -11.99
CA ARG A 103 -1.35 -12.61 -12.29
C ARG A 103 -1.49 -13.59 -11.13
N ASP A 104 -0.38 -14.19 -10.71
CA ASP A 104 -0.35 -15.18 -9.63
C ASP A 104 -0.86 -14.60 -8.31
N SER A 105 -0.61 -13.31 -8.03
CA SER A 105 -1.14 -12.62 -6.86
C SER A 105 -2.66 -12.47 -6.90
N ILE A 106 -3.20 -12.08 -8.05
CA ILE A 106 -4.65 -11.95 -8.25
C ILE A 106 -5.32 -13.32 -8.17
N ASP A 107 -4.76 -14.33 -8.80
CA ASP A 107 -5.28 -15.70 -8.84
C ASP A 107 -5.19 -16.38 -7.46
N ALA A 108 -4.20 -16.02 -6.63
CA ALA A 108 -4.10 -16.45 -5.23
C ALA A 108 -5.19 -15.86 -4.33
N GLY A 109 -6.02 -14.94 -4.83
CA GLY A 109 -7.15 -14.37 -4.11
C GLY A 109 -6.88 -13.03 -3.45
N LEU A 110 -5.94 -12.22 -3.98
CA LEU A 110 -5.74 -10.85 -3.54
C LEU A 110 -7.06 -10.07 -3.55
N SER A 111 -7.39 -9.42 -2.44
CA SER A 111 -8.67 -8.71 -2.29
C SER A 111 -8.59 -7.25 -2.72
N LEU A 112 -7.43 -6.61 -2.56
CA LEU A 112 -7.19 -5.25 -3.05
C LEU A 112 -5.70 -5.03 -3.35
N PHE A 113 -5.42 -4.47 -4.52
CA PHE A 113 -4.13 -3.87 -4.85
C PHE A 113 -4.27 -2.35 -4.98
N ARG A 114 -3.45 -1.62 -4.24
CA ARG A 114 -3.43 -0.16 -4.23
C ARG A 114 -2.09 0.36 -4.71
N PHE A 115 -2.09 1.03 -5.84
CA PHE A 115 -0.92 1.72 -6.35
C PHE A 115 -0.65 2.99 -5.54
N SER A 116 0.53 3.12 -4.94
CA SER A 116 0.98 4.37 -4.30
C SER A 116 1.53 5.31 -5.36
N VAL A 117 0.74 6.31 -5.76
CA VAL A 117 1.08 7.26 -6.81
C VAL A 117 1.02 8.67 -6.22
N ILE A 118 2.17 9.15 -5.72
CA ILE A 118 2.28 10.45 -5.08
C ILE A 118 2.76 11.48 -6.09
N GLY A 119 1.83 12.30 -6.56
CA GLY A 119 1.98 13.25 -7.66
C GLY A 119 0.85 13.07 -8.66
N TYR A 120 0.28 14.16 -9.13
CA TYR A 120 -0.85 14.15 -10.08
C TYR A 120 -0.41 14.30 -11.55
N ASN A 121 0.90 14.35 -11.80
CA ASN A 121 1.52 14.33 -13.12
C ASN A 121 2.94 13.75 -13.01
N ARG A 122 3.58 13.51 -14.16
CA ARG A 122 4.93 12.93 -14.24
C ARG A 122 5.99 13.71 -13.45
N GLU A 123 5.96 15.05 -13.53
CA GLU A 123 6.95 15.90 -12.85
C GLU A 123 6.83 15.77 -11.33
N LEU A 124 5.62 15.88 -10.78
CA LEU A 124 5.40 15.77 -9.35
C LEU A 124 5.58 14.33 -8.86
N TYR A 125 5.18 13.33 -9.65
CA TYR A 125 5.49 11.93 -9.33
C TYR A 125 7.01 11.73 -9.20
N HIS A 126 7.79 12.16 -10.20
CA HIS A 126 9.25 12.11 -10.13
C HIS A 126 9.79 12.84 -8.90
N LYS A 127 9.30 14.05 -8.64
CA LYS A 127 9.74 14.86 -7.50
C LYS A 127 9.51 14.18 -6.15
N TRP A 128 8.39 13.47 -5.97
CA TRP A 128 8.00 12.88 -4.69
C TRP A 128 8.37 11.41 -4.55
N MET A 129 8.23 10.63 -5.60
CA MET A 129 8.59 9.20 -5.60
C MET A 129 10.09 8.98 -5.88
N ASN A 130 10.79 10.03 -6.34
CA ASN A 130 12.21 10.07 -6.67
C ASN A 130 12.62 9.04 -7.75
N VAL A 131 11.72 8.75 -8.67
CA VAL A 131 11.91 7.89 -9.84
C VAL A 131 11.08 8.40 -11.01
N ASP A 132 11.53 8.19 -12.25
CA ASP A 132 10.78 8.56 -13.46
C ASP A 132 10.06 7.36 -14.07
N ASN A 133 9.09 6.82 -13.32
CA ASN A 133 8.35 5.62 -13.68
C ASN A 133 6.86 5.88 -13.95
N TRP A 134 6.43 7.13 -14.16
CA TRP A 134 5.03 7.49 -14.34
C TRP A 134 4.32 6.66 -15.40
N ASP A 135 4.87 6.64 -16.62
CA ASP A 135 4.25 5.92 -17.75
C ASP A 135 4.21 4.41 -17.52
N MET A 136 5.27 3.89 -16.89
CA MET A 136 5.35 2.47 -16.55
C MET A 136 4.28 2.07 -15.52
N ILE A 137 4.11 2.86 -14.45
CA ILE A 137 3.10 2.60 -13.42
C ILE A 137 1.69 2.74 -13.98
N TYR A 138 1.48 3.75 -14.84
CA TYR A 138 0.23 3.91 -15.56
C TYR A 138 -0.11 2.66 -16.39
N GLN A 139 0.85 2.16 -17.17
CA GLN A 139 0.65 0.94 -17.96
C GLN A 139 0.37 -0.28 -17.09
N TYR A 140 1.11 -0.46 -15.98
CA TYR A 140 0.89 -1.60 -15.08
C TYR A 140 -0.47 -1.54 -14.37
N ALA A 141 -0.96 -0.35 -14.08
CA ALA A 141 -2.32 -0.18 -13.55
C ALA A 141 -3.39 -0.55 -14.60
N CYS A 142 -3.19 -0.19 -15.88
CA CYS A 142 -4.04 -0.61 -16.98
C CYS A 142 -4.02 -2.14 -17.16
N ASP A 143 -2.84 -2.74 -17.20
CA ASP A 143 -2.68 -4.19 -17.35
C ASP A 143 -3.34 -4.96 -16.21
N THR A 144 -3.19 -4.46 -14.98
CA THR A 144 -3.82 -5.04 -13.79
C THR A 144 -5.34 -4.97 -13.87
N ARG A 145 -5.89 -3.80 -14.23
CA ARG A 145 -7.33 -3.62 -14.45
C ARG A 145 -7.86 -4.59 -15.50
N ASP A 146 -7.16 -4.70 -16.61
CA ASP A 146 -7.59 -5.54 -17.73
C ASP A 146 -7.55 -7.02 -17.36
N TYR A 147 -6.54 -7.46 -16.64
CA TYR A 147 -6.46 -8.82 -16.12
C TYR A 147 -7.59 -9.13 -15.13
N ILE A 148 -7.89 -8.23 -14.19
CA ILE A 148 -9.02 -8.35 -13.25
C ILE A 148 -10.34 -8.51 -14.02
N LYS A 149 -10.57 -7.70 -15.06
CA LYS A 149 -11.76 -7.78 -15.90
C LYS A 149 -11.82 -9.08 -16.70
N GLN A 150 -10.70 -9.47 -17.31
CA GLN A 150 -10.61 -10.68 -18.14
C GLN A 150 -10.90 -11.95 -17.33
N THR A 151 -10.40 -12.01 -16.09
CA THR A 151 -10.56 -13.18 -15.21
C THR A 151 -11.82 -13.11 -14.35
N ASN A 152 -12.58 -12.02 -14.44
CA ASN A 152 -13.70 -11.73 -13.53
C ASN A 152 -13.31 -11.86 -12.05
N SER A 153 -12.09 -11.46 -11.73
CA SER A 153 -11.56 -11.51 -10.36
C SER A 153 -12.30 -10.52 -9.44
N LYS A 154 -12.43 -10.89 -8.17
CA LYS A 154 -13.00 -10.02 -7.14
C LYS A 154 -11.96 -9.03 -6.56
N CYS A 155 -10.72 -9.09 -7.02
CA CYS A 155 -9.68 -8.15 -6.63
C CYS A 155 -10.10 -6.72 -6.97
N LYS A 156 -10.06 -5.84 -5.98
CA LYS A 156 -10.26 -4.41 -6.21
C LYS A 156 -8.93 -3.78 -6.62
N LEU A 157 -9.02 -2.80 -7.49
CA LEU A 157 -7.90 -1.97 -7.89
C LEU A 157 -8.23 -0.52 -7.55
N ASP A 158 -7.33 0.13 -6.83
CA ASP A 158 -7.40 1.56 -6.63
C ASP A 158 -5.99 2.18 -6.55
N SER A 159 -5.93 3.48 -6.35
CA SER A 159 -4.67 4.18 -6.16
C SER A 159 -4.69 5.08 -4.94
N TYR A 160 -3.51 5.31 -4.37
CA TYR A 160 -3.28 6.15 -3.21
C TYR A 160 -2.51 7.39 -3.58
N HIS A 161 -3.08 8.54 -3.24
CA HIS A 161 -2.44 9.83 -3.43
C HIS A 161 -2.43 10.61 -2.12
N LEU A 162 -1.35 11.38 -1.90
CA LEU A 162 -1.22 12.28 -0.78
C LEU A 162 -1.25 13.71 -1.27
N ILE A 163 -2.09 14.54 -0.68
CA ILE A 163 -2.15 15.96 -0.98
C ILE A 163 -0.80 16.60 -0.71
N LEU A 164 -0.23 17.21 -1.74
CA LEU A 164 1.09 17.80 -1.74
C LEU A 164 1.06 19.25 -1.27
N ASP A 165 -0.01 19.97 -1.65
CA ASP A 165 -0.23 21.36 -1.29
C ASP A 165 -1.64 21.55 -0.70
N PRO A 166 -1.77 21.76 0.63
CA PRO A 166 -3.06 21.94 1.26
C PRO A 166 -3.77 23.26 0.87
N SER A 167 -3.10 24.17 0.18
CA SER A 167 -3.72 25.41 -0.31
C SER A 167 -4.49 25.25 -1.62
N CYS A 168 -4.29 24.12 -2.34
CA CYS A 168 -4.93 23.88 -3.63
C CYS A 168 -5.51 22.45 -3.76
N VAL A 169 -6.08 21.93 -2.68
CA VAL A 169 -6.59 20.54 -2.58
C VAL A 169 -7.53 20.17 -3.72
N GLU A 170 -8.52 21.01 -4.02
CA GLU A 170 -9.52 20.73 -5.06
C GLU A 170 -8.87 20.61 -6.45
N TYR A 171 -7.96 21.52 -6.76
CA TYR A 171 -7.20 21.46 -8.01
C TYR A 171 -6.36 20.20 -8.10
N GLU A 172 -5.65 19.84 -7.02
CA GLU A 172 -4.78 18.66 -6.98
C GLU A 172 -5.60 17.37 -7.16
N VAL A 173 -6.75 17.27 -6.49
CA VAL A 173 -7.67 16.14 -6.62
C VAL A 173 -8.20 16.04 -8.06
N ASP A 174 -8.64 17.15 -8.64
CA ASP A 174 -9.12 17.17 -10.02
C ASP A 174 -8.02 16.73 -11.00
N GLN A 175 -6.82 17.28 -10.89
CA GLN A 175 -5.69 16.90 -11.75
C GLN A 175 -5.33 15.40 -11.60
N TYR A 176 -5.36 14.86 -10.38
CA TYR A 176 -5.10 13.46 -10.17
C TYR A 176 -6.18 12.57 -10.81
N GLN A 177 -7.43 12.96 -10.69
CA GLN A 177 -8.56 12.27 -11.34
C GLN A 177 -8.43 12.28 -12.86
N GLN A 178 -8.15 13.45 -13.47
CA GLN A 178 -8.03 13.60 -14.92
C GLN A 178 -6.82 12.85 -15.49
N ASN A 179 -5.67 12.89 -14.81
CA ASN A 179 -4.42 12.39 -15.35
C ASN A 179 -4.16 10.89 -15.05
N PHE A 180 -4.77 10.35 -14.00
CA PHE A 180 -4.52 8.97 -13.58
C PHE A 180 -5.79 8.13 -13.42
N ILE A 181 -6.80 8.62 -12.70
CA ILE A 181 -7.94 7.81 -12.29
C ILE A 181 -8.91 7.53 -13.43
N PHE A 182 -9.42 8.58 -14.08
CA PHE A 182 -10.43 8.42 -15.14
C PHE A 182 -9.89 7.67 -16.36
N PRO A 183 -8.65 7.94 -16.85
CA PRO A 183 -8.13 7.18 -17.97
C PRO A 183 -7.92 5.70 -17.69
N ILE A 184 -7.57 5.34 -16.44
CA ILE A 184 -7.44 3.94 -16.03
C ILE A 184 -8.82 3.33 -15.74
N GLY A 185 -9.80 4.11 -15.30
CA GLY A 185 -11.12 3.64 -14.89
C GLY A 185 -11.07 2.90 -13.55
N THR A 186 -10.40 3.51 -12.57
CA THR A 186 -10.23 3.00 -11.20
C THR A 186 -10.70 4.02 -10.17
N GLU A 187 -10.53 3.72 -8.88
CA GLU A 187 -10.86 4.61 -7.77
C GLU A 187 -9.58 5.23 -7.17
N ALA A 188 -9.73 6.32 -6.43
CA ALA A 188 -8.65 6.95 -5.69
C ALA A 188 -8.94 6.96 -4.20
N TYR A 189 -7.93 6.64 -3.42
CA TYR A 189 -7.88 6.91 -1.99
C TYR A 189 -6.95 8.10 -1.74
N ILE A 190 -7.52 9.26 -1.47
CA ILE A 190 -6.77 10.51 -1.33
C ILE A 190 -6.71 10.89 0.15
N TRP A 191 -5.52 11.17 0.64
CA TRP A 191 -5.28 11.51 2.03
C TRP A 191 -4.37 12.73 2.16
N LYS A 192 -4.37 13.36 3.32
CA LYS A 192 -3.40 14.41 3.61
C LYS A 192 -1.99 13.84 3.79
N MET A 193 -0.97 14.60 3.42
CA MET A 193 0.41 14.27 3.72
C MET A 193 0.61 14.14 5.26
N HIS A 194 1.27 13.09 5.70
CA HIS A 194 1.60 12.91 7.12
C HIS A 194 3.11 12.98 7.34
N ASN A 195 3.52 13.02 8.60
CA ASN A 195 4.91 13.25 8.97
C ASN A 195 5.78 12.00 9.06
N TRP A 196 5.23 10.81 8.80
CA TRP A 196 5.97 9.54 8.88
C TRP A 196 6.87 9.45 10.12
N SER A 197 6.28 9.54 11.31
CA SER A 197 7.01 9.49 12.59
C SER A 197 8.09 10.57 12.74
N GLY A 198 7.91 11.71 12.09
CA GLY A 198 8.79 12.87 12.18
C GLY A 198 9.87 12.97 11.08
N ASN A 199 9.95 12.00 10.16
CA ASN A 199 10.90 12.06 9.03
C ASN A 199 10.55 13.16 8.02
N TYR A 200 9.26 13.46 7.89
CA TYR A 200 8.75 14.52 7.04
C TYR A 200 7.92 15.49 7.88
N LYS A 201 8.11 16.78 7.70
CA LYS A 201 7.37 17.84 8.42
C LYS A 201 6.60 18.67 7.41
N PRO A 202 5.35 18.29 7.08
CA PRO A 202 4.51 19.10 6.21
C PRO A 202 4.16 20.43 6.90
N ASP A 203 4.14 21.51 6.13
CA ASP A 203 3.93 22.86 6.67
C ASP A 203 2.58 23.04 7.38
N TYR A 204 1.56 22.30 6.96
CA TYR A 204 0.21 22.37 7.54
C TYR A 204 0.08 21.71 8.93
N GLU A 205 1.03 20.89 9.38
CA GLU A 205 1.01 20.34 10.76
C GLU A 205 1.18 21.41 11.84
N ARG A 206 1.61 22.61 11.47
CA ARG A 206 1.77 23.74 12.40
C ARG A 206 0.46 24.41 12.80
N LEU A 207 -0.64 24.10 12.13
CA LEU A 207 -1.91 24.83 12.25
C LEU A 207 -2.90 24.23 13.27
N GLY A 208 -2.49 23.36 14.17
CA GLY A 208 -3.42 22.78 15.14
C GLY A 208 -2.78 22.21 16.41
N GLN A 209 -3.55 22.20 17.48
CA GLN A 209 -3.18 21.45 18.69
C GLN A 209 -3.02 19.96 18.33
N ARG A 210 -1.93 19.35 18.79
CA ARG A 210 -1.74 17.90 18.67
C ARG A 210 -2.92 17.19 19.35
N ARG A 211 -3.76 16.55 18.54
CA ARG A 211 -4.74 15.59 19.06
C ARG A 211 -4.06 14.22 19.14
N SER A 212 -4.41 13.43 20.15
CA SER A 212 -3.92 12.05 20.22
C SER A 212 -4.29 11.29 18.94
N CYS A 213 -3.39 10.44 18.48
CA CYS A 213 -3.71 9.49 17.42
C CYS A 213 -4.76 8.52 17.96
N GLY A 214 -5.97 8.53 17.41
CA GLY A 214 -7.05 7.64 17.82
C GLY A 214 -6.85 6.16 17.40
N ARG A 215 -5.80 5.86 16.61
CA ARG A 215 -5.56 4.50 16.09
C ARG A 215 -5.45 3.41 17.15
N PRO A 216 -4.76 3.61 18.30
CA PRO A 216 -4.71 2.58 19.33
C PRO A 216 -6.07 2.24 19.95
N ALA A 217 -7.06 3.14 19.82
CA ALA A 217 -8.41 2.93 20.31
C ALA A 217 -9.41 2.50 19.21
N ALA A 218 -8.93 2.29 17.97
CA ALA A 218 -9.74 1.97 16.80
C ALA A 218 -9.69 0.48 16.41
N ASP A 219 -9.36 -0.43 17.34
CA ASP A 219 -9.27 -1.87 17.13
C ASP A 219 -8.32 -2.28 15.96
N GLU A 220 -7.32 -1.46 15.67
CA GLU A 220 -6.28 -1.72 14.67
C GLU A 220 -4.95 -2.02 15.37
N LEU A 221 -4.34 -3.16 15.04
CA LEU A 221 -2.96 -3.48 15.38
C LEU A 221 -2.06 -3.27 14.16
N THR A 222 -1.02 -2.47 14.33
CA THR A 222 0.06 -2.25 13.35
C THR A 222 1.36 -2.93 13.79
#